data_887597e9316c43dff7ddfecbcb05d5c8
#
_entry.id   887597e9316c43dff7ddfecbcb05d5c8
#
_cell.length_a   1.000
_cell.length_b   1.000
_cell.length_c   1.000
_cell.angle_alpha   90.00
_cell.angle_beta   90.00
_cell.angle_gamma   90.00
#
_symmetry.space_group_name_H-M   'P 1'
#
loop_
_entity.id
_entity.type
_entity.pdbx_description
1 polymer ?
#
loop_
_entity_poly.entity_id
_entity_poly.type
_entity_poly.pdbx_seq_one_letter_code
_entity_poly.pdbx_strand_id
1 'polypeptide(L)'
;KGIHWADGMTPMMEARAVKNVDEQEAFRIVGAIGDATHWECMKFLRPGVTENQVTAHLMQYLYNIPGMEDVEDVIVSSGPNTWPNWRNFSDRIIQPGDIVFMDLAALTWNGYKSCYYRTYCVGKEPSQEQKDTYSTALGWLYDSIGAVKVGATTRDIALKWPSAQETWGYEDEDQAAANLWGHGLGLAQYDPPVISRIWSLDHPVEIQEGMTFALETQHGKKFRYGVSIEEMLIVKKNEIDIVS
;
A
#
# COMPACT_ATOMS: atom_id res chain seq x y z
N LYS A 1 37.98 -22.13 19.24
CA LYS A 1 36.73 -22.54 18.55
C LYS A 1 36.24 -21.35 17.77
N GLY A 2 36.21 -21.43 16.43
CA GLY A 2 35.76 -20.35 15.57
C GLY A 2 34.25 -20.17 15.66
N ILE A 3 33.79 -18.90 15.59
CA ILE A 3 32.36 -18.58 15.43
C ILE A 3 32.03 -18.79 13.95
N HIS A 4 30.98 -19.57 13.67
CA HIS A 4 30.43 -19.72 12.33
C HIS A 4 29.25 -18.74 12.19
N TRP A 5 29.36 -17.84 11.21
CA TRP A 5 28.28 -16.92 10.85
C TRP A 5 27.38 -17.60 9.82
N ALA A 6 26.08 -17.48 10.02
CA ALA A 6 25.06 -17.95 9.08
C ALA A 6 23.99 -16.86 8.89
N ASP A 7 23.34 -16.85 7.72
CA ASP A 7 22.20 -15.98 7.49
C ASP A 7 21.02 -16.39 8.38
N GLY A 8 20.59 -15.51 9.26
CA GLY A 8 19.42 -15.67 10.10
C GLY A 8 18.20 -14.89 9.62
N MET A 9 18.35 -14.01 8.62
CA MET A 9 17.26 -13.17 8.14
C MET A 9 16.22 -14.00 7.38
N THR A 10 16.65 -14.77 6.39
CA THR A 10 15.74 -15.58 5.56
C THR A 10 14.85 -16.50 6.39
N PRO A 11 15.38 -17.37 7.29
CA PRO A 11 14.51 -18.24 8.09
C PRO A 11 13.59 -17.48 9.05
N MET A 12 14.00 -16.31 9.55
CA MET A 12 13.14 -15.49 10.40
C MET A 12 12.01 -14.81 9.62
N MET A 13 12.27 -14.38 8.39
CA MET A 13 11.26 -13.82 7.52
C MET A 13 10.26 -14.90 7.07
N GLU A 14 10.73 -16.08 6.69
CA GLU A 14 9.89 -17.23 6.34
C GLU A 14 8.98 -17.66 7.49
N ALA A 15 9.51 -17.69 8.72
CA ALA A 15 8.73 -18.02 9.92
C ALA A 15 7.58 -17.03 10.20
N ARG A 16 7.69 -15.78 9.74
CA ARG A 16 6.67 -14.73 9.91
C ARG A 16 5.68 -14.63 8.75
N ALA A 17 5.94 -15.31 7.64
CA ALA A 17 5.11 -15.19 6.43
C ALA A 17 3.66 -15.62 6.66
N VAL A 18 3.44 -16.68 7.45
CA VAL A 18 2.12 -17.22 7.79
C VAL A 18 1.75 -16.81 9.20
N LYS A 19 0.64 -16.08 9.36
CA LYS A 19 0.15 -15.57 10.64
C LYS A 19 -0.85 -16.52 11.28
N ASN A 20 -0.71 -16.76 12.57
CA ASN A 20 -1.70 -17.47 13.36
C ASN A 20 -2.96 -16.60 13.60
N VAL A 21 -3.97 -17.13 14.28
CA VAL A 21 -5.25 -16.44 14.46
C VAL A 21 -5.15 -15.15 15.29
N ASP A 22 -4.26 -15.13 16.31
CA ASP A 22 -4.06 -13.95 17.16
C ASP A 22 -3.30 -12.86 16.40
N GLU A 23 -2.32 -13.23 15.59
CA GLU A 23 -1.60 -12.32 14.70
C GLU A 23 -2.52 -11.71 13.63
N GLN A 24 -3.44 -12.51 13.07
CA GLN A 24 -4.43 -12.03 12.12
C GLN A 24 -5.41 -11.05 12.78
N GLU A 25 -5.75 -11.24 14.05
CA GLU A 25 -6.58 -10.28 14.78
C GLU A 25 -5.85 -8.97 15.06
N ALA A 26 -4.58 -9.01 15.45
CA ALA A 26 -3.75 -7.82 15.56
C ALA A 26 -3.67 -7.06 14.21
N PHE A 27 -3.57 -7.80 13.11
CA PHE A 27 -3.56 -7.24 11.76
C PHE A 27 -4.89 -6.55 11.40
N ARG A 28 -6.05 -7.09 11.81
CA ARG A 28 -7.34 -6.41 11.65
C ARG A 28 -7.45 -5.14 12.48
N ILE A 29 -6.93 -5.17 13.71
CA ILE A 29 -6.95 -3.98 14.57
C ILE A 29 -6.13 -2.85 13.95
N VAL A 30 -4.93 -3.14 13.46
CA VAL A 30 -4.10 -2.10 12.83
C VAL A 30 -4.73 -1.59 11.53
N GLY A 31 -5.41 -2.43 10.75
CA GLY A 31 -6.23 -2.01 9.60
C GLY A 31 -7.35 -1.05 10.01
N ALA A 32 -8.12 -1.40 11.05
CA ALA A 32 -9.20 -0.54 11.55
C ALA A 32 -8.69 0.82 12.10
N ILE A 33 -7.49 0.86 12.69
CA ILE A 33 -6.83 2.12 13.08
C ILE A 33 -6.51 2.95 11.84
N GLY A 34 -6.00 2.31 10.80
CA GLY A 34 -5.76 2.93 9.50
C GLY A 34 -7.02 3.52 8.89
N ASP A 35 -8.14 2.78 8.87
CA ASP A 35 -9.44 3.27 8.39
C ASP A 35 -9.89 4.51 9.15
N ALA A 36 -9.83 4.48 10.49
CA ALA A 36 -10.16 5.64 11.31
C ALA A 36 -9.28 6.86 10.98
N THR A 37 -8.00 6.62 10.64
CA THR A 37 -7.06 7.68 10.25
C THR A 37 -7.39 8.24 8.86
N HIS A 38 -7.79 7.40 7.90
CA HIS A 38 -8.29 7.85 6.59
C HIS A 38 -9.56 8.69 6.72
N TRP A 39 -10.49 8.30 7.60
CA TRP A 39 -11.67 9.11 7.95
C TRP A 39 -11.29 10.47 8.55
N GLU A 40 -10.29 10.50 9.43
CA GLU A 40 -9.80 11.76 10.01
C GLU A 40 -9.12 12.63 8.95
N CYS A 41 -8.35 12.03 8.02
CA CYS A 41 -7.81 12.72 6.86
C CYS A 41 -8.91 13.41 6.04
N MET A 42 -9.97 12.70 5.71
CA MET A 42 -11.11 13.26 4.95
C MET A 42 -11.75 14.47 5.62
N LYS A 43 -11.83 14.51 6.95
CA LYS A 43 -12.38 15.66 7.70
C LYS A 43 -11.46 16.87 7.66
N PHE A 44 -10.15 16.66 7.70
CA PHE A 44 -9.16 17.73 7.74
C PHE A 44 -8.80 18.25 6.34
N LEU A 45 -8.83 17.38 5.34
CA LEU A 45 -8.37 17.66 3.98
C LEU A 45 -9.26 18.70 3.26
N ARG A 46 -8.67 19.82 2.89
CA ARG A 46 -9.34 20.92 2.19
C ARG A 46 -8.37 21.77 1.40
N PRO A 47 -8.82 22.54 0.41
CA PRO A 47 -7.97 23.52 -0.25
C PRO A 47 -7.40 24.53 0.76
N GLY A 48 -6.14 24.92 0.53
CA GLY A 48 -5.44 25.93 1.35
C GLY A 48 -4.59 25.33 2.49
N VAL A 49 -4.78 24.06 2.87
CA VAL A 49 -3.83 23.40 3.76
C VAL A 49 -2.63 22.89 2.96
N THR A 50 -1.50 22.68 3.63
CA THR A 50 -0.31 22.11 3.00
C THR A 50 -0.20 20.61 3.28
N GLU A 51 0.55 19.89 2.46
CA GLU A 51 0.78 18.44 2.65
C GLU A 51 1.34 18.16 4.06
N ASN A 52 2.35 18.92 4.52
CA ASN A 52 2.92 18.76 5.85
C ASN A 52 1.95 19.10 6.99
N GLN A 53 0.98 20.00 6.79
CA GLN A 53 -0.07 20.25 7.79
C GLN A 53 -1.04 19.08 7.91
N VAL A 54 -1.36 18.40 6.81
CA VAL A 54 -2.16 17.16 6.83
C VAL A 54 -1.40 16.09 7.58
N THR A 55 -0.14 15.84 7.24
CA THR A 55 0.71 14.87 7.93
C THR A 55 0.80 15.15 9.44
N ALA A 56 1.06 16.41 9.83
CA ALA A 56 1.17 16.78 11.24
C ALA A 56 -0.15 16.51 12.01
N HIS A 57 -1.29 16.82 11.40
CA HIS A 57 -2.61 16.55 11.98
C HIS A 57 -2.84 15.04 12.19
N LEU A 58 -2.52 14.23 11.20
CA LEU A 58 -2.70 12.78 11.27
C LEU A 58 -1.72 12.12 12.25
N MET A 59 -0.48 12.57 12.32
CA MET A 59 0.49 12.13 13.33
C MET A 59 0.00 12.44 14.74
N GLN A 60 -0.55 13.64 14.97
CA GLN A 60 -1.16 13.98 16.25
C GLN A 60 -2.36 13.08 16.57
N TYR A 61 -3.21 12.79 15.60
CA TYR A 61 -4.35 11.89 15.77
C TYR A 61 -3.89 10.48 16.17
N LEU A 62 -2.94 9.91 15.42
CA LEU A 62 -2.43 8.57 15.62
C LEU A 62 -1.79 8.38 17.01
N TYR A 63 -0.92 9.29 17.43
CA TYR A 63 -0.27 9.19 18.74
C TYR A 63 -1.20 9.42 19.94
N ASN A 64 -2.47 9.81 19.72
CA ASN A 64 -3.50 9.81 20.73
C ASN A 64 -4.28 8.48 20.83
N ILE A 65 -4.04 7.53 19.92
CA ILE A 65 -4.66 6.21 19.97
C ILE A 65 -3.90 5.32 20.95
N PRO A 66 -4.59 4.70 21.95
CA PRO A 66 -3.93 3.80 22.89
C PRO A 66 -3.27 2.60 22.19
N GLY A 67 -2.04 2.30 22.56
CA GLY A 67 -1.28 1.18 22.02
C GLY A 67 -0.54 1.47 20.70
N MET A 68 -0.62 2.69 20.19
CA MET A 68 0.25 3.12 19.09
C MET A 68 1.70 3.15 19.57
N GLU A 69 2.57 2.47 18.84
CA GLU A 69 3.99 2.35 19.16
C GLU A 69 4.82 3.28 18.29
N ASP A 70 4.62 3.18 16.98
CA ASP A 70 5.38 3.95 16.00
C ASP A 70 4.54 4.26 14.77
N VAL A 71 4.90 5.34 14.08
CA VAL A 71 4.38 5.71 12.77
C VAL A 71 5.60 6.11 11.94
N GLU A 72 6.08 5.20 11.10
CA GLU A 72 7.30 5.43 10.33
C GLU A 72 7.08 6.53 9.30
N ASP A 73 6.01 6.41 8.48
CA ASP A 73 5.69 7.41 7.48
C ASP A 73 4.17 7.63 7.36
N VAL A 74 3.75 8.90 7.39
CA VAL A 74 2.48 9.35 6.84
C VAL A 74 2.77 10.13 5.57
N ILE A 75 2.65 9.47 4.44
CA ILE A 75 2.90 10.07 3.14
C ILE A 75 1.67 10.84 2.71
N VAL A 76 1.83 12.13 2.39
CA VAL A 76 0.78 12.97 1.82
C VAL A 76 1.35 13.68 0.61
N SER A 77 0.88 13.30 -0.57
CA SER A 77 1.27 13.95 -1.82
C SER A 77 0.06 14.48 -2.56
N SER A 78 0.20 15.65 -3.21
CA SER A 78 -0.91 16.32 -3.88
C SER A 78 -0.57 16.80 -5.30
N GLY A 79 -1.55 16.77 -6.19
CA GLY A 79 -1.44 17.24 -7.57
C GLY A 79 -0.24 16.61 -8.31
N PRO A 80 0.68 17.41 -8.88
CA PRO A 80 1.83 16.89 -9.62
C PRO A 80 2.81 16.08 -8.78
N ASN A 81 2.78 16.18 -7.43
CA ASN A 81 3.61 15.38 -6.55
C ASN A 81 3.13 13.93 -6.42
N THR A 82 1.93 13.61 -6.90
CA THR A 82 1.37 12.26 -6.80
C THR A 82 1.86 11.30 -7.88
N TRP A 83 2.46 11.79 -8.98
CA TRP A 83 2.90 10.95 -10.09
C TRP A 83 3.98 11.62 -10.97
N PRO A 84 5.01 10.89 -11.44
CA PRO A 84 5.26 9.45 -11.27
C PRO A 84 5.95 9.09 -9.95
N ASN A 85 6.53 10.07 -9.25
CA ASN A 85 7.27 9.85 -8.01
C ASN A 85 6.65 10.72 -6.92
N TRP A 86 6.10 10.09 -5.91
CA TRP A 86 5.58 10.79 -4.74
C TRP A 86 6.70 11.14 -3.75
N ARG A 87 6.32 11.91 -2.74
CA ARG A 87 7.19 12.33 -1.63
C ARG A 87 6.47 12.05 -0.33
N ASN A 88 7.19 11.97 0.77
CA ASN A 88 6.54 11.81 2.06
C ASN A 88 5.54 12.93 2.30
N PHE A 89 5.98 14.18 2.17
CA PHE A 89 5.14 15.40 2.17
C PHE A 89 6.02 16.61 1.81
N SER A 90 5.36 17.74 1.55
CA SER A 90 6.02 19.02 1.27
C SER A 90 5.22 20.21 1.82
N ASP A 91 5.72 21.42 1.62
CA ASP A 91 5.01 22.66 1.92
C ASP A 91 4.03 23.09 0.79
N ARG A 92 3.79 22.20 -0.19
CA ARG A 92 2.83 22.48 -1.26
C ARG A 92 1.45 22.70 -0.68
N ILE A 93 0.83 23.82 -1.08
CA ILE A 93 -0.55 24.17 -0.76
C ILE A 93 -1.48 23.36 -1.67
N ILE A 94 -2.38 22.58 -1.07
CA ILE A 94 -3.38 21.77 -1.78
C ILE A 94 -4.40 22.70 -2.44
N GLN A 95 -4.65 22.49 -3.74
CA GLN A 95 -5.52 23.32 -4.56
C GLN A 95 -6.88 22.64 -4.81
N PRO A 96 -7.94 23.44 -5.11
CA PRO A 96 -9.23 22.86 -5.52
C PRO A 96 -9.10 22.00 -6.79
N GLY A 97 -9.48 20.73 -6.71
CA GLY A 97 -9.39 19.75 -7.79
C GLY A 97 -8.10 18.95 -7.83
N ASP A 98 -7.20 19.17 -6.86
CA ASP A 98 -6.04 18.29 -6.70
C ASP A 98 -6.50 16.86 -6.37
N ILE A 99 -5.83 15.91 -7.00
CA ILE A 99 -5.76 14.56 -6.49
C ILE A 99 -4.73 14.56 -5.35
N VAL A 100 -5.11 13.98 -4.24
CA VAL A 100 -4.25 13.78 -3.07
C VAL A 100 -4.28 12.30 -2.73
N PHE A 101 -3.13 11.66 -2.57
CA PHE A 101 -3.09 10.38 -1.91
C PHE A 101 -2.43 10.50 -0.53
N MET A 102 -2.90 9.67 0.37
CA MET A 102 -2.37 9.53 1.70
C MET A 102 -2.07 8.06 1.94
N ASP A 103 -0.85 7.78 2.39
CA ASP A 103 -0.37 6.47 2.73
C ASP A 103 0.00 6.40 4.21
N LEU A 104 -0.41 5.31 4.84
CA LEU A 104 -0.08 4.97 6.22
C LEU A 104 0.97 3.87 6.23
N ALA A 105 2.15 4.20 5.72
CA ALA A 105 3.26 3.27 5.66
C ALA A 105 3.81 3.01 7.06
N ALA A 106 3.70 1.75 7.51
CA ALA A 106 4.22 1.24 8.77
C ALA A 106 3.68 1.95 10.02
N LEU A 107 2.36 2.23 10.08
CA LEU A 107 1.68 2.47 11.33
C LEU A 107 1.76 1.20 12.17
N THR A 108 2.35 1.29 13.38
CA THR A 108 2.63 0.13 14.23
C THR A 108 1.75 0.13 15.48
N TRP A 109 0.98 -0.94 15.64
CA TRP A 109 0.20 -1.22 16.84
C TRP A 109 0.51 -2.63 17.35
N ASN A 110 0.94 -2.73 18.61
CA ASN A 110 1.32 -4.02 19.23
C ASN A 110 2.30 -4.84 18.35
N GLY A 111 3.28 -4.16 17.74
CA GLY A 111 4.29 -4.74 16.85
C GLY A 111 3.84 -4.98 15.41
N TYR A 112 2.52 -4.99 15.11
CA TYR A 112 1.99 -5.22 13.76
C TYR A 112 1.86 -3.93 12.98
N LYS A 113 2.21 -4.00 11.68
CA LYS A 113 2.27 -2.84 10.80
C LYS A 113 1.11 -2.83 9.81
N SER A 114 0.58 -1.62 9.53
CA SER A 114 -0.26 -1.38 8.37
C SER A 114 0.58 -0.89 7.19
N CYS A 115 0.07 -1.06 5.99
CA CYS A 115 0.49 -0.33 4.81
C CYS A 115 -0.70 -0.30 3.85
N TYR A 116 -1.30 0.86 3.67
CA TYR A 116 -2.25 1.07 2.60
C TYR A 116 -2.55 2.54 2.39
N TYR A 117 -2.89 2.87 1.17
CA TYR A 117 -3.17 4.23 0.77
C TYR A 117 -4.54 4.40 0.11
N ARG A 118 -5.04 5.62 0.22
CA ARG A 118 -6.28 6.06 -0.41
C ARG A 118 -6.06 7.35 -1.18
N THR A 119 -6.84 7.51 -2.24
CA THR A 119 -6.82 8.69 -3.10
C THR A 119 -8.08 9.52 -2.92
N TYR A 120 -7.90 10.83 -2.86
CA TYR A 120 -8.95 11.83 -2.69
C TYR A 120 -8.91 12.88 -3.79
N CYS A 121 -10.07 13.46 -4.12
CA CYS A 121 -10.16 14.69 -4.91
C CYS A 121 -10.65 15.82 -4.00
N VAL A 122 -9.90 16.93 -3.94
CA VAL A 122 -10.09 17.96 -2.91
C VAL A 122 -10.82 19.19 -3.45
N GLY A 123 -11.88 19.57 -2.73
CA GLY A 123 -12.57 20.85 -2.93
C GLY A 123 -13.36 21.00 -4.23
N LYS A 124 -13.37 20.01 -5.10
CA LYS A 124 -14.18 19.92 -6.33
C LYS A 124 -14.51 18.47 -6.64
N GLU A 125 -15.56 18.28 -7.44
CA GLU A 125 -15.79 16.98 -8.08
C GLU A 125 -14.62 16.62 -9.01
N PRO A 126 -14.17 15.35 -9.00
CA PRO A 126 -13.14 14.89 -9.90
C PRO A 126 -13.60 14.99 -11.36
N SER A 127 -12.69 15.37 -12.25
CA SER A 127 -12.93 15.35 -13.69
C SER A 127 -13.17 13.92 -14.20
N GLN A 128 -13.76 13.79 -15.39
CA GLN A 128 -13.98 12.48 -16.01
C GLN A 128 -12.63 11.76 -16.20
N GLU A 129 -11.58 12.46 -16.66
CA GLU A 129 -10.24 11.88 -16.80
C GLU A 129 -9.70 11.32 -15.47
N GLN A 130 -9.91 12.03 -14.34
CA GLN A 130 -9.50 11.55 -13.01
C GLN A 130 -10.31 10.33 -12.58
N LYS A 131 -11.62 10.30 -12.82
CA LYS A 131 -12.50 9.16 -12.54
C LYS A 131 -12.10 7.94 -13.36
N ASP A 132 -11.80 8.11 -14.65
CA ASP A 132 -11.37 7.01 -15.53
C ASP A 132 -9.99 6.45 -15.09
N THR A 133 -9.06 7.33 -14.70
CA THR A 133 -7.76 6.92 -14.14
C THR A 133 -7.93 6.12 -12.85
N TYR A 134 -8.81 6.58 -11.95
CA TYR A 134 -9.13 5.87 -10.70
C TYR A 134 -9.75 4.50 -10.98
N SER A 135 -10.74 4.46 -11.88
CA SER A 135 -11.42 3.20 -12.24
C SER A 135 -10.47 2.19 -12.87
N THR A 136 -9.49 2.65 -13.65
CA THR A 136 -8.46 1.79 -14.24
C THR A 136 -7.58 1.17 -13.15
N ALA A 137 -7.04 1.98 -12.23
CA ALA A 137 -6.22 1.49 -11.12
C ALA A 137 -7.01 0.53 -10.22
N LEU A 138 -8.26 0.88 -9.89
CA LEU A 138 -9.16 0.06 -9.09
C LEU A 138 -9.43 -1.30 -9.75
N GLY A 139 -9.66 -1.30 -11.07
CA GLY A 139 -9.86 -2.54 -11.84
C GLY A 139 -8.68 -3.49 -11.72
N TRP A 140 -7.45 -2.98 -11.91
CA TRP A 140 -6.23 -3.80 -11.76
C TRP A 140 -6.08 -4.36 -10.35
N LEU A 141 -6.38 -3.55 -9.32
CA LEU A 141 -6.30 -3.98 -7.92
C LEU A 141 -7.24 -5.16 -7.67
N TYR A 142 -8.51 -5.03 -8.02
CA TYR A 142 -9.50 -6.08 -7.76
C TYR A 142 -9.31 -7.32 -8.64
N ASP A 143 -8.80 -7.19 -9.86
CA ASP A 143 -8.38 -8.31 -10.68
C ASP A 143 -7.23 -9.10 -10.01
N SER A 144 -6.33 -8.38 -9.34
CA SER A 144 -5.21 -8.97 -8.59
C SER A 144 -5.69 -9.65 -7.32
N ILE A 145 -6.58 -9.01 -6.54
CA ILE A 145 -7.21 -9.60 -5.36
C ILE A 145 -7.96 -10.88 -5.74
N GLY A 146 -8.67 -10.87 -6.88
CA GLY A 146 -9.37 -12.03 -7.41
C GLY A 146 -8.46 -13.21 -7.80
N ALA A 147 -7.17 -12.98 -7.99
CA ALA A 147 -6.17 -14.02 -8.24
C ALA A 147 -5.57 -14.61 -6.94
N VAL A 148 -5.74 -13.94 -5.81
CA VAL A 148 -5.25 -14.42 -4.50
C VAL A 148 -6.08 -15.59 -4.03
N LYS A 149 -5.46 -16.74 -3.84
CA LYS A 149 -6.06 -17.94 -3.24
C LYS A 149 -4.98 -18.90 -2.79
N VAL A 150 -5.30 -19.74 -1.84
CA VAL A 150 -4.39 -20.82 -1.40
C VAL A 150 -4.00 -21.70 -2.60
N GLY A 151 -2.70 -21.94 -2.78
CA GLY A 151 -2.13 -22.72 -3.87
C GLY A 151 -1.88 -21.94 -5.18
N ALA A 152 -2.35 -20.69 -5.31
CA ALA A 152 -1.87 -19.79 -6.36
C ALA A 152 -0.44 -19.31 -6.03
N THR A 153 0.18 -18.62 -6.97
CA THR A 153 1.52 -18.08 -6.79
C THR A 153 1.55 -16.56 -6.91
N THR A 154 2.58 -15.93 -6.39
CA THR A 154 2.82 -14.49 -6.58
C THR A 154 2.91 -14.10 -8.05
N ARG A 155 3.32 -15.03 -8.94
CA ARG A 155 3.30 -14.85 -10.40
C ARG A 155 1.87 -14.69 -10.93
N ASP A 156 0.93 -15.53 -10.47
CA ASP A 156 -0.47 -15.49 -10.92
C ASP A 156 -1.12 -14.15 -10.59
N ILE A 157 -0.74 -13.58 -9.44
CA ILE A 157 -1.19 -12.26 -8.99
C ILE A 157 -0.51 -11.17 -9.84
N ALA A 158 0.83 -11.20 -9.96
CA ALA A 158 1.60 -10.20 -10.69
C ALA A 158 1.21 -10.07 -12.18
N LEU A 159 0.74 -11.14 -12.80
CA LEU A 159 0.25 -11.14 -14.17
C LEU A 159 -1.10 -10.44 -14.37
N LYS A 160 -1.78 -10.03 -13.28
CA LYS A 160 -3.02 -9.24 -13.38
C LYS A 160 -2.77 -7.76 -13.61
N TRP A 161 -1.56 -7.27 -13.32
CA TRP A 161 -1.16 -5.93 -13.67
C TRP A 161 -0.59 -5.90 -15.09
N PRO A 162 -0.90 -4.85 -15.87
CA PRO A 162 -0.28 -4.67 -17.18
C PRO A 162 1.22 -4.43 -17.03
N SER A 163 1.97 -4.70 -18.09
CA SER A 163 3.40 -4.37 -18.12
C SER A 163 3.64 -2.85 -18.15
N ALA A 164 4.80 -2.42 -17.67
CA ALA A 164 5.19 -1.03 -17.73
C ALA A 164 5.27 -0.52 -19.19
N GLN A 165 5.61 -1.38 -20.13
CA GLN A 165 5.61 -1.07 -21.55
C GLN A 165 4.21 -0.78 -22.09
N GLU A 166 3.22 -1.62 -21.77
CA GLU A 166 1.82 -1.46 -22.22
C GLU A 166 1.18 -0.21 -21.63
N THR A 167 1.47 0.08 -20.35
CA THR A 167 0.77 1.12 -19.61
C THR A 167 1.40 2.50 -19.78
N TRP A 168 2.73 2.58 -19.79
CA TRP A 168 3.46 3.86 -19.77
C TRP A 168 4.47 4.00 -20.90
N GLY A 169 4.66 2.95 -21.73
CA GLY A 169 5.61 2.96 -22.84
C GLY A 169 7.06 2.88 -22.40
N TYR A 170 7.34 2.35 -21.22
CA TYR A 170 8.70 2.11 -20.75
C TYR A 170 9.33 0.89 -21.44
N GLU A 171 10.66 0.86 -21.51
CA GLU A 171 11.39 -0.25 -22.15
C GLU A 171 11.34 -1.53 -21.28
N ASP A 172 11.37 -1.35 -19.95
CA ASP A 172 11.33 -2.44 -18.98
C ASP A 172 10.55 -2.05 -17.70
N GLU A 173 10.30 -3.03 -16.84
CA GLU A 173 9.56 -2.86 -15.60
C GLU A 173 10.31 -1.99 -14.58
N ASP A 174 11.64 -1.96 -14.59
CA ASP A 174 12.45 -1.18 -13.64
C ASP A 174 12.27 0.34 -13.81
N GLN A 175 11.79 0.79 -14.96
CA GLN A 175 11.53 2.19 -15.24
C GLN A 175 10.19 2.69 -14.63
N ALA A 176 9.33 1.76 -14.23
CA ALA A 176 8.08 2.13 -13.58
C ALA A 176 8.33 2.55 -12.13
N ALA A 177 7.79 3.70 -11.73
CA ALA A 177 7.88 4.16 -10.34
C ALA A 177 7.21 3.18 -9.36
N ALA A 178 6.17 2.50 -9.83
CA ALA A 178 5.40 1.52 -9.09
C ALA A 178 5.71 0.11 -9.59
N ASN A 179 6.88 -0.38 -9.30
CA ASN A 179 7.30 -1.73 -9.67
C ASN A 179 7.01 -2.79 -8.60
N LEU A 180 6.66 -2.37 -7.39
CA LEU A 180 6.16 -3.21 -6.30
C LEU A 180 4.63 -3.11 -6.30
N TRP A 181 3.96 -4.21 -6.56
CA TRP A 181 2.51 -4.29 -6.62
C TRP A 181 1.89 -4.93 -5.38
N GLY A 182 2.72 -5.48 -4.51
CA GLY A 182 2.31 -6.00 -3.24
C GLY A 182 3.45 -6.62 -2.45
N HIS A 183 3.27 -6.70 -1.16
CA HIS A 183 4.25 -7.27 -0.24
C HIS A 183 3.56 -7.86 0.98
N GLY A 184 4.22 -8.83 1.61
CA GLY A 184 3.79 -9.35 2.90
C GLY A 184 3.83 -8.25 3.96
N LEU A 185 2.90 -8.32 4.90
CA LEU A 185 2.79 -7.43 6.04
C LEU A 185 2.72 -8.23 7.34
N GLY A 186 3.19 -7.64 8.43
CA GLY A 186 3.12 -8.23 9.75
C GLY A 186 3.97 -7.46 10.75
N LEU A 187 4.97 -8.11 11.33
CA LEU A 187 5.95 -7.48 12.22
C LEU A 187 6.95 -6.60 11.45
N ALA A 188 7.06 -6.76 10.15
CA ALA A 188 7.77 -5.83 9.28
C ALA A 188 6.82 -5.29 8.20
N GLN A 189 7.10 -4.10 7.69
CA GLN A 189 6.39 -3.52 6.57
C GLN A 189 6.55 -4.34 5.29
N TYR A 190 7.72 -4.91 5.09
CA TYR A 190 8.06 -5.74 3.94
C TYR A 190 8.40 -7.16 4.39
N ASP A 191 7.40 -7.91 4.86
CA ASP A 191 7.52 -9.35 5.06
C ASP A 191 7.38 -10.09 3.71
N PRO A 192 7.85 -11.34 3.59
CA PRO A 192 7.51 -12.18 2.42
C PRO A 192 6.01 -12.46 2.33
N PRO A 193 5.46 -12.65 1.12
CA PRO A 193 6.16 -12.62 -0.17
C PRO A 193 6.23 -11.21 -0.78
N VAL A 194 7.17 -11.00 -1.70
CA VAL A 194 7.18 -9.85 -2.61
C VAL A 194 6.34 -10.19 -3.84
N ILE A 195 5.46 -9.29 -4.27
CA ILE A 195 4.60 -9.45 -5.44
C ILE A 195 4.91 -8.33 -6.42
N SER A 196 5.64 -8.65 -7.49
CA SER A 196 6.03 -7.71 -8.53
C SER A 196 6.25 -8.40 -9.87
N ARG A 197 6.14 -7.66 -10.96
CA ARG A 197 6.50 -8.19 -12.29
C ARG A 197 8.00 -8.39 -12.46
N ILE A 198 8.83 -7.65 -11.72
CA ILE A 198 10.28 -7.76 -11.76
C ILE A 198 10.76 -9.09 -11.12
N TRP A 199 10.14 -9.49 -10.03
CA TRP A 199 10.62 -10.62 -9.21
C TRP A 199 9.76 -11.88 -9.35
N SER A 200 8.44 -11.73 -9.22
CA SER A 200 7.53 -12.87 -9.07
C SER A 200 7.37 -13.69 -10.34
N LEU A 201 7.68 -13.12 -11.51
CA LEU A 201 7.60 -13.86 -12.78
C LEU A 201 8.66 -14.97 -12.87
N ASP A 202 9.83 -14.74 -12.31
CA ASP A 202 10.95 -15.69 -12.33
C ASP A 202 11.10 -16.45 -11.00
N HIS A 203 10.61 -15.86 -9.90
CA HIS A 203 10.71 -16.41 -8.54
C HIS A 203 9.33 -16.48 -7.86
N PRO A 204 8.40 -17.30 -8.39
CA PRO A 204 7.06 -17.41 -7.82
C PRO A 204 7.09 -18.07 -6.45
N VAL A 205 6.31 -17.50 -5.51
CA VAL A 205 6.10 -18.05 -4.17
C VAL A 205 4.66 -18.50 -4.05
N GLU A 206 4.41 -19.69 -3.50
CA GLU A 206 3.07 -20.23 -3.28
C GLU A 206 2.35 -19.47 -2.17
N ILE A 207 1.10 -19.12 -2.42
CA ILE A 207 0.21 -18.45 -1.47
C ILE A 207 -0.37 -19.47 -0.50
N GLN A 208 -0.21 -19.23 0.80
CA GLN A 208 -0.66 -20.10 1.86
C GLN A 208 -1.75 -19.44 2.71
N GLU A 209 -2.61 -20.27 3.31
CA GLU A 209 -3.56 -19.81 4.31
C GLU A 209 -2.83 -19.13 5.48
N GLY A 210 -3.34 -18.01 5.96
CA GLY A 210 -2.74 -17.22 7.04
C GLY A 210 -1.72 -16.19 6.57
N MET A 211 -1.32 -16.16 5.31
CA MET A 211 -0.52 -15.06 4.79
C MET A 211 -1.30 -13.75 4.82
N THR A 212 -0.59 -12.66 5.08
CA THR A 212 -1.12 -11.29 5.04
C THR A 212 -0.29 -10.45 4.11
N PHE A 213 -0.94 -9.64 3.27
CA PHE A 213 -0.25 -8.72 2.37
C PHE A 213 -0.97 -7.39 2.22
N ALA A 214 -0.22 -6.39 1.76
CA ALA A 214 -0.73 -5.26 1.03
C ALA A 214 -0.70 -5.58 -0.47
N LEU A 215 -1.79 -5.27 -1.20
CA LEU A 215 -1.81 -5.22 -2.66
C LEU A 215 -2.14 -3.82 -3.11
N GLU A 216 -1.36 -3.30 -4.03
CA GLU A 216 -1.37 -1.90 -4.40
C GLU A 216 -1.41 -1.69 -5.91
N THR A 217 -2.00 -0.59 -6.35
CA THR A 217 -2.00 -0.15 -7.74
C THR A 217 -1.80 1.34 -7.83
N GLN A 218 -1.15 1.75 -8.92
CA GLN A 218 -0.89 3.14 -9.20
C GLN A 218 -1.07 3.41 -10.69
N HIS A 219 -1.70 4.53 -11.01
CA HIS A 219 -1.85 4.98 -12.38
C HIS A 219 -1.97 6.50 -12.43
N GLY A 220 -1.41 7.12 -13.47
CA GLY A 220 -1.45 8.58 -13.51
C GLY A 220 -1.01 9.20 -14.82
N LYS A 221 -1.07 10.52 -14.83
CA LYS A 221 -0.62 11.40 -15.91
C LYS A 221 0.63 12.14 -15.47
N LYS A 222 1.75 11.84 -16.10
CA LYS A 222 3.09 12.33 -15.75
C LYS A 222 3.09 13.83 -15.45
N PHE A 223 3.54 14.22 -14.25
CA PHE A 223 3.63 15.56 -13.72
C PHE A 223 2.30 16.33 -13.64
N ARG A 224 1.17 15.65 -13.66
CA ARG A 224 -0.14 16.23 -13.46
C ARG A 224 -0.81 15.69 -12.18
N TYR A 225 -1.05 14.41 -12.14
CA TYR A 225 -1.62 13.70 -10.99
C TYR A 225 -1.47 12.19 -11.16
N GLY A 226 -1.54 11.48 -10.05
CA GLY A 226 -1.67 10.02 -10.02
C GLY A 226 -2.64 9.56 -8.96
N VAL A 227 -3.22 8.40 -9.22
CA VAL A 227 -4.09 7.66 -8.32
C VAL A 227 -3.29 6.51 -7.75
N SER A 228 -3.40 6.31 -6.44
CA SER A 228 -2.81 5.19 -5.71
C SER A 228 -3.87 4.57 -4.81
N ILE A 229 -4.05 3.26 -4.90
CA ILE A 229 -5.06 2.50 -4.14
C ILE A 229 -4.41 1.21 -3.67
N GLU A 230 -4.59 0.88 -2.39
CA GLU A 230 -4.00 -0.29 -1.77
C GLU A 230 -4.97 -0.89 -0.76
N GLU A 231 -4.96 -2.23 -0.65
CA GLU A 231 -5.78 -2.97 0.30
C GLU A 231 -4.92 -3.92 1.13
N MET A 232 -5.21 -4.03 2.42
CA MET A 232 -4.63 -5.01 3.32
C MET A 232 -5.48 -6.29 3.32
N LEU A 233 -4.84 -7.44 3.15
CA LEU A 233 -5.50 -8.72 2.94
C LEU A 233 -5.04 -9.77 3.92
N ILE A 234 -5.96 -10.65 4.34
CA ILE A 234 -5.66 -11.93 5.01
C ILE A 234 -6.13 -13.06 4.11
N VAL A 235 -5.25 -13.99 3.79
CA VAL A 235 -5.59 -15.20 3.03
C VAL A 235 -6.26 -16.21 3.93
N LYS A 236 -7.52 -16.54 3.65
CA LYS A 236 -8.26 -17.62 4.28
C LYS A 236 -8.36 -18.81 3.35
N LYS A 237 -8.73 -19.95 3.89
CA LYS A 237 -8.82 -21.22 3.13
C LYS A 237 -9.66 -21.12 1.86
N ASN A 238 -10.80 -20.43 1.91
CA ASN A 238 -11.77 -20.36 0.82
C ASN A 238 -12.16 -18.93 0.42
N GLU A 239 -11.61 -17.93 1.05
CA GLU A 239 -11.94 -16.51 0.83
C GLU A 239 -10.75 -15.62 1.13
N ILE A 240 -10.82 -14.37 0.72
CA ILE A 240 -9.88 -13.31 1.09
C ILE A 240 -10.62 -12.34 2.00
N ASP A 241 -10.03 -12.07 3.14
CA ASP A 241 -10.52 -11.09 4.10
C ASP A 241 -9.79 -9.76 3.84
N ILE A 242 -10.53 -8.77 3.33
CA ILE A 242 -10.03 -7.41 3.12
C ILE A 242 -10.24 -6.65 4.42
N VAL A 243 -9.17 -6.15 5.02
CA VAL A 243 -9.17 -5.58 6.38
C VAL A 243 -8.91 -4.07 6.42
N SER A 244 -8.88 -3.41 5.26
CA SER A 244 -8.72 -1.95 5.13
C SER A 244 -9.76 -1.34 4.21
#